data_a57565f22281c0a22d7a2899c8127337
#
_entry.id   a57565f22281c0a22d7a2899c8127337
#
_cell.length_a   1.000
_cell.length_b   1.000
_cell.length_c   1.000
_cell.angle_alpha   90.00
_cell.angle_beta   90.00
_cell.angle_gamma   90.00
#
_symmetry.space_group_name_H-M   'P 1'
#
loop_
_entity.id
_entity.type
_entity.pdbx_description
1 polymer ?
#
loop_
_entity_poly.entity_id
_entity_poly.type
_entity_poly.pdbx_seq_one_letter_code
_entity_poly.pdbx_strand_id
1 'polypeptide(L)'
;GIAFAAFPSISFSQSNPDVVVIGAGSSGLAATAELMRRNIPVLCIEGMNRIGGRCYTDTTSFNGLPADHGAHWLHARKGNELYKFGRENKDRFKIYDEPSRSVVYDGTKKVSGSRFWKIYKKIKDIYSEGGIDEPLMDKIPEGIKKNPWFDTAHAAINARDFDNLSIADDSLNYEDNYWESGNALCREGYGTLLAYYRKDVPVKLNTIVSEIKWGGKGVEIVTNKGTIKAKACIVTTSVGVLRAEKIKFSPKLHPRKYEAFEGITMGPSNRVIIELKKKFVSKFKGDTNFYSKINSNGVKSPEGIGYGLLRMGGTNLCLFALNGEFSKNLENEGSEAMIDFVVNQLKSNFGSKFYDKYFVKAIATGWNKNPFTLGAYSGAIPGKANLRPRLKRPVGERIFFAGEATA
;
A
#
# COMPACT_ATOMS: atom_id res chain seq x y z
N GLY A 1 4.56 6.43 28.12
CA GLY A 1 3.15 6.17 27.89
C GLY A 1 2.51 7.40 27.26
N ILE A 2 2.29 7.38 25.94
CA ILE A 2 1.49 8.42 25.26
C ILE A 2 0.04 7.99 25.46
N ALA A 3 -0.68 8.69 26.33
CA ALA A 3 -2.10 8.50 26.49
C ALA A 3 -2.80 8.84 25.17
N PHE A 4 -3.56 7.89 24.64
CA PHE A 4 -4.51 8.17 23.58
C PHE A 4 -5.52 9.18 24.15
N ALA A 5 -5.49 10.40 23.63
CA ALA A 5 -6.53 11.36 23.91
C ALA A 5 -7.86 10.75 23.47
N ALA A 6 -8.79 10.63 24.40
CA ALA A 6 -10.16 10.23 24.09
C ALA A 6 -10.71 11.24 23.08
N PHE A 7 -11.10 10.76 21.91
CA PHE A 7 -11.78 11.60 20.92
C PHE A 7 -13.08 12.10 21.53
N PRO A 8 -13.41 13.39 21.40
CA PRO A 8 -14.66 13.90 21.88
C PRO A 8 -15.79 13.14 21.20
N SER A 9 -16.69 12.58 21.99
CA SER A 9 -17.93 12.00 21.52
C SER A 9 -18.83 13.16 21.04
N ILE A 10 -18.74 13.47 19.74
CA ILE A 10 -19.69 14.41 19.14
C ILE A 10 -21.04 13.71 19.11
N SER A 11 -21.96 14.20 19.92
CA SER A 11 -23.37 13.85 19.87
C SER A 11 -23.91 14.34 18.52
N PHE A 12 -24.08 13.39 17.55
CA PHE A 12 -24.77 13.70 16.32
C PHE A 12 -26.24 13.95 16.66
N SER A 13 -26.72 15.14 16.38
CA SER A 13 -28.14 15.47 16.40
C SER A 13 -28.86 14.48 15.45
N GLN A 14 -30.12 14.16 15.75
CA GLN A 14 -30.95 13.13 15.04
C GLN A 14 -31.24 13.40 13.55
N SER A 15 -30.59 14.35 12.90
CA SER A 15 -30.74 14.54 11.44
C SER A 15 -29.82 13.57 10.69
N ASN A 16 -30.38 12.86 9.70
CA ASN A 16 -29.60 12.03 8.78
C ASN A 16 -28.50 12.87 8.10
N PRO A 17 -27.28 12.34 7.91
CA PRO A 17 -26.25 13.05 7.17
C PRO A 17 -26.68 13.24 5.71
N ASP A 18 -26.20 14.31 5.07
CA ASP A 18 -26.41 14.50 3.64
C ASP A 18 -25.57 13.49 2.84
N VAL A 19 -24.35 13.22 3.31
CA VAL A 19 -23.43 12.29 2.66
C VAL A 19 -22.86 11.30 3.68
N VAL A 20 -22.83 10.02 3.29
CA VAL A 20 -22.06 8.97 4.01
C VAL A 20 -20.78 8.65 3.23
N VAL A 21 -19.63 8.76 3.89
CA VAL A 21 -18.35 8.31 3.34
C VAL A 21 -18.04 6.92 3.90
N ILE A 22 -17.89 5.94 3.01
CA ILE A 22 -17.66 4.52 3.34
C ILE A 22 -16.18 4.21 3.18
N GLY A 23 -15.50 4.01 4.29
CA GLY A 23 -14.07 3.80 4.41
C GLY A 23 -13.34 5.03 4.94
N ALA A 24 -12.51 4.86 5.96
CA ALA A 24 -11.66 5.89 6.55
C ALA A 24 -10.16 5.70 6.21
N GLY A 25 -9.87 5.26 5.00
CA GLY A 25 -8.55 5.37 4.39
C GLY A 25 -8.22 6.82 4.02
N SER A 26 -7.04 7.07 3.44
CA SER A 26 -6.61 8.42 3.06
C SER A 26 -7.66 9.17 2.24
N SER A 27 -8.26 8.50 1.25
CA SER A 27 -9.28 9.10 0.37
C SER A 27 -10.58 9.44 1.11
N GLY A 28 -11.08 8.54 1.96
CA GLY A 28 -12.30 8.78 2.73
C GLY A 28 -12.13 9.88 3.77
N LEU A 29 -10.98 9.92 4.45
CA LEU A 29 -10.64 11.00 5.37
C LEU A 29 -10.53 12.35 4.64
N ALA A 30 -9.93 12.37 3.44
CA ALA A 30 -9.84 13.58 2.62
C ALA A 30 -11.22 14.06 2.14
N ALA A 31 -12.06 13.13 1.64
CA ALA A 31 -13.42 13.45 1.20
C ALA A 31 -14.26 14.00 2.36
N THR A 32 -14.19 13.38 3.54
CA THR A 32 -14.91 13.83 4.72
C THR A 32 -14.46 15.22 5.15
N ALA A 33 -13.15 15.45 5.22
CA ALA A 33 -12.61 16.76 5.59
C ALA A 33 -13.05 17.87 4.62
N GLU A 34 -13.08 17.57 3.32
CA GLU A 34 -13.52 18.53 2.31
C GLU A 34 -15.04 18.83 2.42
N LEU A 35 -15.87 17.82 2.67
CA LEU A 35 -17.30 18.01 2.91
C LEU A 35 -17.55 18.85 4.18
N MET A 36 -16.81 18.58 5.26
CA MET A 36 -16.86 19.39 6.49
C MET A 36 -16.47 20.85 6.21
N ARG A 37 -15.40 21.08 5.45
CA ARG A 37 -14.95 22.43 5.07
C ARG A 37 -16.02 23.20 4.30
N ARG A 38 -16.86 22.48 3.54
CA ARG A 38 -17.99 23.04 2.79
C ARG A 38 -19.29 23.12 3.61
N ASN A 39 -19.24 22.80 4.90
CA ASN A 39 -20.40 22.73 5.78
C ASN A 39 -21.51 21.76 5.28
N ILE A 40 -21.13 20.68 4.59
CA ILE A 40 -22.04 19.61 4.18
C ILE A 40 -22.12 18.58 5.32
N PRO A 41 -23.32 18.28 5.84
CA PRO A 41 -23.50 17.25 6.87
C PRO A 41 -23.00 15.89 6.38
N VAL A 42 -21.91 15.38 6.98
CA VAL A 42 -21.25 14.17 6.54
C VAL A 42 -21.01 13.21 7.71
N LEU A 43 -21.13 11.91 7.44
CA LEU A 43 -20.76 10.84 8.35
C LEU A 43 -19.73 9.92 7.67
N CYS A 44 -18.55 9.79 8.27
CA CYS A 44 -17.55 8.82 7.84
C CYS A 44 -17.67 7.53 8.67
N ILE A 45 -17.74 6.39 7.99
CA ILE A 45 -17.83 5.07 8.63
C ILE A 45 -16.68 4.18 8.14
N GLU A 46 -16.16 3.35 9.04
CA GLU A 46 -15.04 2.44 8.78
C GLU A 46 -15.33 1.04 9.35
N GLY A 47 -15.07 0.02 8.54
CA GLY A 47 -15.26 -1.37 8.94
C GLY A 47 -14.25 -1.88 9.97
N MET A 48 -13.02 -1.38 9.92
CA MET A 48 -11.96 -1.72 10.87
C MET A 48 -12.13 -0.96 12.20
N ASN A 49 -11.37 -1.38 13.20
CA ASN A 49 -11.24 -0.71 14.50
C ASN A 49 -10.24 0.47 14.48
N ARG A 50 -9.77 0.90 13.31
CA ARG A 50 -8.79 1.97 13.10
C ARG A 50 -9.02 2.70 11.78
N ILE A 51 -8.52 3.91 11.69
CA ILE A 51 -8.46 4.70 10.45
C ILE A 51 -7.20 4.37 9.64
N GLY A 52 -7.05 4.99 8.48
CA GLY A 52 -5.86 4.96 7.62
C GLY A 52 -5.91 3.89 6.52
N GLY A 53 -6.73 2.84 6.68
CA GLY A 53 -6.79 1.75 5.69
C GLY A 53 -5.41 1.11 5.45
N ARG A 54 -4.88 1.24 4.22
CA ARG A 54 -3.53 0.76 3.83
C ARG A 54 -2.39 1.71 4.24
N CYS A 55 -2.71 2.86 4.83
CA CYS A 55 -1.74 3.78 5.45
C CYS A 55 -1.77 3.57 6.97
N TYR A 56 -1.07 2.54 7.45
CA TYR A 56 -1.07 2.17 8.86
C TYR A 56 0.34 2.05 9.42
N THR A 57 0.61 2.77 10.49
CA THR A 57 1.82 2.66 11.31
C THR A 57 1.48 1.93 12.60
N ASP A 58 2.08 0.77 12.81
CA ASP A 58 2.03 0.05 14.08
C ASP A 58 3.11 0.61 15.02
N THR A 59 2.69 1.06 16.19
CA THR A 59 3.58 1.53 17.26
C THR A 59 3.59 0.60 18.46
N THR A 60 2.87 -0.52 18.40
CA THR A 60 2.69 -1.46 19.51
C THR A 60 3.62 -2.67 19.43
N SER A 61 3.77 -3.22 18.24
CA SER A 61 4.53 -4.47 18.04
C SER A 61 6.01 -4.37 18.38
N PHE A 62 6.61 -3.17 18.28
CA PHE A 62 8.04 -2.94 18.50
C PHE A 62 8.33 -1.89 19.57
N ASN A 63 7.62 -1.96 20.70
CA ASN A 63 7.86 -1.11 21.89
C ASN A 63 7.90 0.39 21.58
N GLY A 64 6.96 0.88 20.76
CA GLY A 64 6.85 2.29 20.38
C GLY A 64 7.62 2.67 19.11
N LEU A 65 8.43 1.79 18.54
CA LEU A 65 9.08 2.04 17.25
C LEU A 65 8.02 1.98 16.13
N PRO A 66 7.99 2.97 15.21
CA PRO A 66 7.00 3.03 14.16
C PRO A 66 7.31 2.00 13.05
N ALA A 67 6.33 1.16 12.75
CA ALA A 67 6.41 0.15 11.70
C ALA A 67 5.28 0.36 10.69
N ASP A 68 5.60 0.91 9.53
CA ASP A 68 4.63 1.11 8.46
C ASP A 68 4.30 -0.21 7.75
N HIS A 69 3.08 -0.67 7.92
CA HIS A 69 2.58 -1.90 7.30
C HIS A 69 2.32 -1.74 5.79
N GLY A 70 1.92 -0.55 5.37
CA GLY A 70 1.56 -0.24 3.98
C GLY A 70 2.34 0.95 3.44
N ALA A 71 1.69 2.08 3.19
CA ALA A 71 2.36 3.29 2.71
C ALA A 71 3.49 3.70 3.65
N HIS A 72 4.64 4.06 3.08
CA HIS A 72 5.84 4.44 3.82
C HIS A 72 6.52 5.68 3.23
N TRP A 73 6.46 5.84 1.91
CA TRP A 73 7.07 6.95 1.18
C TRP A 73 6.10 8.09 0.93
N LEU A 74 6.55 9.31 1.19
CA LEU A 74 5.90 10.54 0.75
C LEU A 74 6.44 10.85 -0.66
N HIS A 75 5.77 10.33 -1.67
CA HIS A 75 6.13 10.57 -3.07
C HIS A 75 5.83 12.00 -3.49
N ALA A 76 6.50 12.49 -4.54
CA ALA A 76 6.23 13.79 -5.15
C ALA A 76 6.21 14.96 -4.16
N ARG A 77 7.32 15.23 -3.50
CA ARG A 77 7.41 16.24 -2.42
C ARG A 77 6.74 17.57 -2.75
N LYS A 78 6.90 18.09 -3.97
CA LYS A 78 6.36 19.42 -4.37
C LYS A 78 4.83 19.49 -4.33
N GLY A 79 4.12 18.42 -4.62
CA GLY A 79 2.65 18.38 -4.66
C GLY A 79 2.00 17.66 -3.48
N ASN A 80 2.79 17.09 -2.57
CA ASN A 80 2.29 16.22 -1.53
C ASN A 80 1.87 17.00 -0.27
N GLU A 81 0.59 17.05 0.00
CA GLU A 81 0.04 17.78 1.16
C GLU A 81 0.50 17.21 2.50
N LEU A 82 0.69 15.88 2.62
CA LEU A 82 1.23 15.28 3.83
C LEU A 82 2.70 15.66 4.04
N TYR A 83 3.48 15.77 2.97
CA TYR A 83 4.85 16.27 3.06
C TYR A 83 4.89 17.71 3.58
N LYS A 84 4.08 18.60 3.01
CA LYS A 84 3.98 19.99 3.46
C LYS A 84 3.58 20.07 4.92
N PHE A 85 2.49 19.38 5.28
CA PHE A 85 1.97 19.35 6.64
C PHE A 85 3.03 18.86 7.65
N GLY A 86 3.72 17.76 7.33
CA GLY A 86 4.78 17.25 8.19
C GLY A 86 5.95 18.22 8.36
N ARG A 87 6.31 18.96 7.29
CA ARG A 87 7.35 20.00 7.34
C ARG A 87 6.95 21.23 8.15
N GLU A 88 5.68 21.58 8.13
CA GLU A 88 5.13 22.68 8.95
C GLU A 88 5.01 22.30 10.43
N ASN A 89 4.79 21.02 10.73
CA ASN A 89 4.69 20.50 12.09
C ASN A 89 6.00 19.81 12.55
N LYS A 90 7.15 20.45 12.30
CA LYS A 90 8.50 19.93 12.56
C LYS A 90 8.80 19.56 14.01
N ASP A 91 8.09 20.15 14.95
CA ASP A 91 8.22 19.82 16.38
C ASP A 91 7.64 18.45 16.72
N ARG A 92 6.74 17.94 15.86
CA ARG A 92 6.07 16.65 16.02
C ARG A 92 6.55 15.60 15.02
N PHE A 93 6.87 16.02 13.78
CA PHE A 93 7.25 15.10 12.71
C PHE A 93 8.61 15.45 12.13
N LYS A 94 9.44 14.44 11.99
CA LYS A 94 10.71 14.56 11.32
C LYS A 94 10.61 14.02 9.89
N ILE A 95 10.31 14.93 8.96
CA ILE A 95 10.32 14.63 7.54
C ILE A 95 11.74 14.81 7.00
N TYR A 96 12.24 13.83 6.27
CA TYR A 96 13.57 13.85 5.67
C TYR A 96 13.57 13.19 4.30
N ASP A 97 14.52 13.58 3.45
CA ASP A 97 14.65 13.03 2.10
C ASP A 97 15.07 11.57 2.15
N GLU A 98 14.51 10.74 1.27
CA GLU A 98 14.90 9.35 1.14
C GLU A 98 16.38 9.24 0.77
N PRO A 99 17.21 8.55 1.56
CA PRO A 99 18.61 8.38 1.24
C PRO A 99 18.82 7.45 0.05
N SER A 100 19.66 7.85 -0.89
CA SER A 100 20.01 7.05 -2.09
C SER A 100 20.99 5.91 -1.85
N ARG A 101 21.39 5.66 -0.58
CA ARG A 101 22.39 4.63 -0.26
C ARG A 101 21.85 3.21 -0.39
N SER A 102 22.68 2.32 -0.89
CA SER A 102 22.30 0.92 -1.10
C SER A 102 23.45 -0.04 -0.82
N VAL A 103 23.09 -1.29 -0.54
CA VAL A 103 24.01 -2.43 -0.51
C VAL A 103 23.44 -3.57 -1.35
N VAL A 104 24.30 -4.20 -2.13
CA VAL A 104 23.95 -5.33 -2.99
C VAL A 104 24.79 -6.54 -2.58
N TYR A 105 24.15 -7.68 -2.40
CA TYR A 105 24.79 -8.92 -2.04
C TYR A 105 24.64 -9.99 -3.13
N ASP A 106 25.71 -10.76 -3.37
CA ASP A 106 25.69 -12.02 -4.14
C ASP A 106 26.14 -13.14 -3.18
N GLY A 107 25.19 -13.90 -2.67
CA GLY A 107 25.40 -14.77 -1.52
C GLY A 107 25.92 -13.97 -0.32
N THR A 108 27.02 -14.40 0.28
CA THR A 108 27.63 -13.70 1.44
C THR A 108 28.51 -12.51 1.06
N LYS A 109 28.74 -12.28 -0.22
CA LYS A 109 29.65 -11.21 -0.69
C LYS A 109 28.87 -9.93 -0.97
N LYS A 110 29.27 -8.81 -0.34
CA LYS A 110 28.86 -7.48 -0.74
C LYS A 110 29.56 -7.13 -2.05
N VAL A 111 28.79 -6.74 -3.08
CA VAL A 111 29.30 -6.40 -4.42
C VAL A 111 29.06 -4.94 -4.76
N SER A 112 29.72 -4.41 -5.81
CA SER A 112 29.53 -3.02 -6.26
C SER A 112 28.09 -2.73 -6.75
N GLY A 113 27.38 -3.75 -7.16
CA GLY A 113 26.02 -3.62 -7.71
C GLY A 113 25.95 -3.09 -9.15
N SER A 114 27.07 -2.75 -9.81
CA SER A 114 27.04 -2.13 -11.14
C SER A 114 26.27 -2.96 -12.19
N ARG A 115 26.40 -4.30 -12.15
CA ARG A 115 25.66 -5.21 -13.05
C ARG A 115 24.17 -5.23 -12.73
N PHE A 116 23.81 -5.22 -11.46
CA PHE A 116 22.44 -5.12 -10.99
C PHE A 116 21.79 -3.81 -11.46
N TRP A 117 22.44 -2.65 -11.20
CA TRP A 117 21.89 -1.35 -11.54
C TRP A 117 21.72 -1.16 -13.06
N LYS A 118 22.60 -1.76 -13.87
CA LYS A 118 22.45 -1.74 -15.33
C LYS A 118 21.15 -2.42 -15.78
N ILE A 119 20.80 -3.54 -15.20
CA ILE A 119 19.57 -4.28 -15.53
C ILE A 119 18.36 -3.60 -14.92
N TYR A 120 18.45 -3.16 -13.65
CA TYR A 120 17.43 -2.40 -12.99
C TYR A 120 16.97 -1.19 -13.83
N LYS A 121 17.93 -0.38 -14.29
CA LYS A 121 17.63 0.76 -15.14
C LYS A 121 16.92 0.36 -16.44
N LYS A 122 17.39 -0.67 -17.14
CA LYS A 122 16.77 -1.13 -18.38
C LYS A 122 15.32 -1.57 -18.19
N ILE A 123 15.02 -2.33 -17.12
CA ILE A 123 13.65 -2.76 -16.84
C ILE A 123 12.80 -1.54 -16.47
N LYS A 124 13.35 -0.63 -15.66
CA LYS A 124 12.66 0.61 -15.28
C LYS A 124 12.35 1.47 -16.51
N ASP A 125 13.29 1.65 -17.42
CA ASP A 125 13.07 2.43 -18.65
C ASP A 125 11.92 1.82 -19.49
N ILE A 126 11.87 0.48 -19.67
CA ILE A 126 10.78 -0.22 -20.36
C ILE A 126 9.44 0.00 -19.65
N TYR A 127 9.45 -0.04 -18.33
CA TYR A 127 8.27 0.20 -17.52
C TYR A 127 7.73 1.62 -17.67
N SER A 128 8.64 2.59 -17.77
CA SER A 128 8.35 4.02 -17.90
C SER A 128 7.85 4.42 -19.28
N GLU A 129 8.24 3.69 -20.31
CA GLU A 129 7.80 3.98 -21.68
C GLU A 129 6.27 3.80 -21.86
N GLY A 130 5.61 3.14 -20.89
CA GLY A 130 4.20 2.79 -21.01
C GLY A 130 3.97 1.89 -22.23
N GLY A 131 2.80 1.91 -22.82
CA GLY A 131 2.64 1.33 -24.10
C GLY A 131 1.33 0.60 -24.37
N ILE A 132 1.40 -0.53 -25.08
CA ILE A 132 0.28 -1.36 -25.47
C ILE A 132 -0.33 -2.01 -24.22
N ASP A 133 -1.64 -2.23 -24.22
CA ASP A 133 -2.38 -2.86 -23.11
C ASP A 133 -2.09 -4.38 -23.04
N GLU A 134 -0.89 -4.72 -22.61
CA GLU A 134 -0.34 -6.08 -22.49
C GLU A 134 0.42 -6.28 -21.17
N PRO A 135 0.72 -7.52 -20.75
CA PRO A 135 1.50 -7.80 -19.55
C PRO A 135 2.89 -7.19 -19.62
N LEU A 136 3.36 -6.63 -18.48
CA LEU A 136 4.72 -6.08 -18.39
C LEU A 136 5.79 -7.09 -18.79
N MET A 137 5.65 -8.35 -18.36
CA MET A 137 6.63 -9.40 -18.68
C MET A 137 6.80 -9.66 -20.17
N ASP A 138 5.77 -9.46 -20.99
CA ASP A 138 5.82 -9.69 -22.43
C ASP A 138 6.65 -8.62 -23.15
N LYS A 139 6.74 -7.42 -22.59
CA LYS A 139 7.57 -6.33 -23.11
C LYS A 139 9.07 -6.46 -22.84
N ILE A 140 9.44 -7.23 -21.83
CA ILE A 140 10.86 -7.36 -21.48
C ILE A 140 11.57 -8.28 -22.47
N PRO A 141 12.58 -7.79 -23.21
CA PRO A 141 13.32 -8.60 -24.19
C PRO A 141 14.00 -9.82 -23.56
N GLU A 142 14.00 -10.93 -24.26
CA GLU A 142 14.61 -12.19 -23.81
C GLU A 142 16.10 -12.05 -23.43
N GLY A 143 16.85 -11.17 -24.10
CA GLY A 143 18.24 -10.89 -23.75
C GLY A 143 18.40 -10.21 -22.38
N ILE A 144 17.38 -9.49 -21.89
CA ILE A 144 17.33 -8.93 -20.52
C ILE A 144 16.93 -10.04 -19.55
N LYS A 145 15.91 -10.84 -19.85
CA LYS A 145 15.43 -11.95 -19.00
C LYS A 145 16.52 -12.98 -18.71
N LYS A 146 17.42 -13.24 -19.67
CA LYS A 146 18.55 -14.16 -19.51
C LYS A 146 19.71 -13.61 -18.66
N ASN A 147 19.65 -12.37 -18.23
CA ASN A 147 20.72 -11.80 -17.42
C ASN A 147 20.71 -12.36 -15.98
N PRO A 148 21.85 -12.75 -15.39
CA PRO A 148 21.91 -13.31 -14.03
C PRO A 148 21.41 -12.37 -12.90
N TRP A 149 21.18 -11.09 -13.19
CA TRP A 149 20.64 -10.11 -12.27
C TRP A 149 19.18 -9.73 -12.58
N PHE A 150 18.58 -10.36 -13.58
CA PHE A 150 17.23 -10.04 -14.01
C PHE A 150 16.22 -10.20 -12.87
N ASP A 151 16.15 -11.38 -12.28
CA ASP A 151 15.17 -11.68 -11.21
C ASP A 151 15.29 -10.75 -10.01
N THR A 152 16.54 -10.38 -9.66
CA THR A 152 16.79 -9.43 -8.56
C THR A 152 16.33 -8.03 -8.92
N ALA A 153 16.65 -7.55 -10.11
CA ALA A 153 16.28 -6.22 -10.56
C ALA A 153 14.76 -6.10 -10.77
N HIS A 154 14.15 -7.12 -11.34
CA HIS A 154 12.71 -7.20 -11.56
C HIS A 154 11.93 -7.21 -10.23
N ALA A 155 12.37 -8.01 -9.26
CA ALA A 155 11.78 -8.02 -7.94
C ALA A 155 11.99 -6.68 -7.19
N ALA A 156 13.16 -6.04 -7.38
CA ALA A 156 13.49 -4.78 -6.71
C ALA A 156 12.64 -3.57 -7.18
N ILE A 157 12.13 -3.62 -8.41
CA ILE A 157 11.24 -2.59 -8.96
C ILE A 157 9.78 -2.82 -8.53
N ASN A 158 9.49 -3.85 -7.73
CA ASN A 158 8.15 -4.37 -7.45
C ASN A 158 7.40 -4.84 -8.72
N ALA A 159 8.14 -5.07 -9.82
CA ALA A 159 7.56 -5.43 -11.10
C ALA A 159 6.80 -6.76 -11.05
N ARG A 160 7.15 -7.66 -10.13
CA ARG A 160 6.44 -8.93 -9.91
C ARG A 160 4.96 -8.78 -9.55
N ASP A 161 4.59 -7.65 -8.94
CA ASP A 161 3.19 -7.37 -8.64
C ASP A 161 2.40 -7.05 -9.92
N PHE A 162 3.13 -6.71 -10.98
CA PHE A 162 2.60 -6.25 -12.26
C PHE A 162 2.89 -7.20 -13.43
N ASP A 163 3.53 -8.35 -13.20
CA ASP A 163 3.88 -9.31 -14.25
C ASP A 163 2.69 -9.65 -15.16
N ASN A 164 1.51 -9.78 -14.57
CA ASN A 164 0.27 -10.11 -15.26
C ASN A 164 -0.67 -8.91 -15.37
N LEU A 165 -0.20 -7.68 -15.09
CA LEU A 165 -0.98 -6.46 -15.20
C LEU A 165 -0.60 -5.69 -16.46
N SER A 166 -1.52 -4.84 -16.91
CA SER A 166 -1.31 -4.02 -18.11
C SER A 166 -0.27 -2.94 -17.86
N ILE A 167 0.70 -2.84 -18.74
CA ILE A 167 1.67 -1.73 -18.75
C ILE A 167 1.05 -0.41 -19.22
N ALA A 168 -0.10 -0.45 -19.89
CA ALA A 168 -0.85 0.75 -20.30
C ALA A 168 -1.72 1.32 -19.19
N ASP A 169 -1.71 0.74 -17.98
CA ASP A 169 -2.45 1.30 -16.86
C ASP A 169 -1.78 2.59 -16.39
N ASP A 170 -2.47 3.72 -16.55
CA ASP A 170 -1.96 5.05 -16.18
C ASP A 170 -1.53 5.15 -14.70
N SER A 171 -2.10 4.31 -13.83
CA SER A 171 -1.67 4.25 -12.43
C SER A 171 -0.24 3.74 -12.26
N LEU A 172 0.31 3.09 -13.28
CA LEU A 172 1.68 2.61 -13.31
C LEU A 172 2.62 3.64 -13.94
N ASN A 173 2.09 4.58 -14.72
CA ASN A 173 2.83 5.65 -15.39
C ASN A 173 3.05 6.84 -14.45
N TYR A 174 3.79 6.61 -13.37
CA TYR A 174 4.10 7.60 -12.35
C TYR A 174 5.06 8.72 -12.80
N GLU A 175 5.41 8.84 -14.10
CA GLU A 175 6.66 9.47 -14.47
C GLU A 175 6.64 10.97 -14.65
N ASP A 176 5.59 11.57 -15.15
CA ASP A 176 5.71 12.96 -15.61
C ASP A 176 5.68 14.02 -14.50
N ASN A 177 5.20 13.71 -13.30
CA ASN A 177 5.12 14.69 -12.20
C ASN A 177 5.57 14.20 -10.83
N TYR A 178 5.72 12.90 -10.63
CA TYR A 178 5.92 12.32 -9.31
C TYR A 178 7.38 12.21 -8.89
N TRP A 179 8.26 11.80 -9.80
CA TRP A 179 9.66 11.46 -9.46
C TRP A 179 10.62 12.63 -9.50
N GLU A 180 10.31 13.70 -10.25
CA GLU A 180 11.20 14.87 -10.36
C GLU A 180 11.52 15.57 -9.04
N SER A 181 10.58 15.53 -8.09
CA SER A 181 10.80 16.14 -6.78
C SER A 181 11.35 15.19 -5.71
N GLY A 182 11.52 13.90 -6.04
CA GLY A 182 12.00 12.83 -5.16
C GLY A 182 11.03 12.45 -4.05
N ASN A 183 11.44 11.47 -3.24
CA ASN A 183 10.68 10.94 -2.12
C ASN A 183 11.18 11.50 -0.79
N ALA A 184 10.29 11.46 0.20
CA ALA A 184 10.64 11.72 1.59
C ALA A 184 10.07 10.62 2.50
N LEU A 185 10.57 10.57 3.71
CA LEU A 185 10.18 9.65 4.77
C LEU A 185 9.75 10.43 6.01
N CYS A 186 8.86 9.84 6.80
CA CYS A 186 8.46 10.35 8.10
C CYS A 186 8.99 9.43 9.20
N ARG A 187 9.80 9.95 10.11
CA ARG A 187 10.38 9.12 11.19
C ARG A 187 9.32 8.51 12.09
N GLU A 188 8.25 9.20 12.35
CA GLU A 188 7.14 8.78 13.20
C GLU A 188 6.14 7.85 12.49
N GLY A 189 6.39 7.57 11.22
CA GLY A 189 5.58 6.71 10.34
C GLY A 189 4.53 7.47 9.54
N TYR A 190 4.27 6.95 8.34
CA TYR A 190 3.32 7.53 7.39
C TYR A 190 1.89 7.56 7.95
N GLY A 191 1.45 6.42 8.52
CA GLY A 191 0.10 6.31 9.07
C GLY A 191 -0.12 7.21 10.26
N THR A 192 0.89 7.42 11.11
CA THR A 192 0.85 8.35 12.23
C THR A 192 0.70 9.79 11.74
N LEU A 193 1.46 10.17 10.70
CA LEU A 193 1.36 11.49 10.08
C LEU A 193 -0.04 11.72 9.48
N LEU A 194 -0.58 10.75 8.74
CA LEU A 194 -1.93 10.83 8.17
C LEU A 194 -3.00 10.96 9.26
N ALA A 195 -2.92 10.14 10.30
CA ALA A 195 -3.87 10.16 11.41
C ALA A 195 -3.89 11.52 12.10
N TYR A 196 -2.73 12.12 12.30
CA TYR A 196 -2.64 13.45 12.89
C TYR A 196 -3.12 14.57 11.94
N TYR A 197 -2.80 14.46 10.66
CA TYR A 197 -3.29 15.40 9.63
C TYR A 197 -4.82 15.44 9.53
N ARG A 198 -5.47 14.33 9.83
CA ARG A 198 -6.93 14.17 9.77
C ARG A 198 -7.58 13.93 11.15
N LYS A 199 -6.91 14.33 12.22
CA LYS A 199 -7.38 14.12 13.62
C LYS A 199 -8.75 14.71 13.92
N ASP A 200 -9.13 15.75 13.18
CA ASP A 200 -10.40 16.45 13.39
C ASP A 200 -11.56 15.82 12.57
N VAL A 201 -11.30 14.76 11.80
CA VAL A 201 -12.34 14.05 11.05
C VAL A 201 -12.97 12.98 11.95
N PRO A 202 -14.26 13.15 12.33
CA PRO A 202 -14.95 12.15 13.14
C PRO A 202 -15.27 10.90 12.32
N VAL A 203 -14.92 9.71 12.84
CA VAL A 203 -15.14 8.43 12.16
C VAL A 203 -15.86 7.44 13.08
N LYS A 204 -16.92 6.80 12.58
CA LYS A 204 -17.54 5.65 13.26
C LYS A 204 -16.83 4.36 12.85
N LEU A 205 -15.95 3.87 13.71
CA LEU A 205 -15.21 2.62 13.53
C LEU A 205 -16.10 1.39 13.75
N ASN A 206 -15.62 0.21 13.34
CA ASN A 206 -16.32 -1.07 13.46
C ASN A 206 -17.73 -1.04 12.86
N THR A 207 -17.92 -0.27 11.79
CA THR A 207 -19.19 -0.10 11.09
C THR A 207 -19.06 -0.67 9.69
N ILE A 208 -19.45 -1.93 9.55
CA ILE A 208 -19.26 -2.73 8.34
C ILE A 208 -20.49 -2.57 7.45
N VAL A 209 -20.29 -2.08 6.23
CA VAL A 209 -21.35 -1.97 5.22
C VAL A 209 -21.52 -3.29 4.50
N SER A 210 -22.74 -3.78 4.39
CA SER A 210 -23.10 -4.96 3.63
C SER A 210 -23.90 -4.67 2.36
N GLU A 211 -24.68 -3.56 2.34
CA GLU A 211 -25.50 -3.20 1.20
C GLU A 211 -25.70 -1.69 1.08
N ILE A 212 -25.78 -1.21 -0.15
CA ILE A 212 -26.17 0.17 -0.50
C ILE A 212 -27.44 0.11 -1.34
N LYS A 213 -28.58 0.52 -0.75
CA LYS A 213 -29.86 0.64 -1.45
C LYS A 213 -30.00 2.06 -1.99
N TRP A 214 -30.24 2.21 -3.30
CA TRP A 214 -30.22 3.50 -3.98
C TRP A 214 -31.39 3.72 -4.98
N GLY A 215 -32.37 2.83 -4.95
CA GLY A 215 -33.57 2.94 -5.82
C GLY A 215 -34.56 4.03 -5.42
N GLY A 216 -34.43 4.62 -4.23
CA GLY A 216 -35.31 5.67 -3.70
C GLY A 216 -34.82 7.09 -4.00
N LYS A 217 -35.28 8.09 -3.23
CA LYS A 217 -34.86 9.49 -3.34
C LYS A 217 -33.45 9.79 -2.85
N GLY A 218 -32.80 8.84 -2.12
CA GLY A 218 -31.45 8.94 -1.59
C GLY A 218 -30.80 7.56 -1.58
N VAL A 219 -29.96 7.35 -0.56
CA VAL A 219 -29.29 6.05 -0.31
C VAL A 219 -29.59 5.56 1.11
N GLU A 220 -29.71 4.25 1.26
CA GLU A 220 -29.77 3.57 2.55
C GLU A 220 -28.54 2.65 2.65
N ILE A 221 -27.70 2.93 3.63
CA ILE A 221 -26.46 2.17 3.89
C ILE A 221 -26.74 1.17 4.98
N VAL A 222 -26.84 -0.10 4.61
CA VAL A 222 -27.07 -1.21 5.56
C VAL A 222 -25.73 -1.60 6.19
N THR A 223 -25.70 -1.56 7.52
CA THR A 223 -24.49 -1.88 8.28
C THR A 223 -24.77 -2.90 9.38
N ASN A 224 -23.71 -3.46 9.95
CA ASN A 224 -23.81 -4.29 11.16
C ASN A 224 -24.33 -3.54 12.40
N LYS A 225 -24.49 -2.21 12.35
CA LYS A 225 -25.01 -1.35 13.42
C LYS A 225 -26.34 -0.69 13.09
N GLY A 226 -27.03 -1.18 12.08
CA GLY A 226 -28.29 -0.61 11.58
C GLY A 226 -28.15 0.08 10.24
N THR A 227 -29.23 0.69 9.78
CA THR A 227 -29.30 1.35 8.46
C THR A 227 -29.16 2.87 8.63
N ILE A 228 -28.31 3.47 7.81
CA ILE A 228 -28.08 4.90 7.75
C ILE A 228 -28.69 5.44 6.45
N LYS A 229 -29.53 6.48 6.56
CA LYS A 229 -30.13 7.15 5.38
C LYS A 229 -29.34 8.42 5.07
N ALA A 230 -29.12 8.69 3.77
CA ALA A 230 -28.43 9.88 3.30
C ALA A 230 -28.94 10.29 1.90
N LYS A 231 -28.57 11.50 1.43
CA LYS A 231 -28.84 11.92 0.05
C LYS A 231 -27.90 11.19 -0.92
N ALA A 232 -26.63 11.01 -0.52
CA ALA A 232 -25.61 10.35 -1.33
C ALA A 232 -24.59 9.60 -0.46
N CYS A 233 -23.75 8.77 -1.10
CA CYS A 233 -22.58 8.18 -0.44
C CYS A 233 -21.34 8.26 -1.34
N ILE A 234 -20.16 8.25 -0.70
CA ILE A 234 -18.87 8.12 -1.37
C ILE A 234 -18.25 6.80 -0.92
N VAL A 235 -18.05 5.89 -1.86
CA VAL A 235 -17.44 4.57 -1.63
C VAL A 235 -15.94 4.70 -1.86
N THR A 236 -15.14 4.50 -0.79
CA THR A 236 -13.68 4.59 -0.84
C THR A 236 -13.00 3.27 -0.48
N THR A 237 -13.74 2.17 -0.48
CA THR A 237 -13.20 0.83 -0.29
C THR A 237 -12.30 0.43 -1.46
N SER A 238 -11.38 -0.51 -1.22
CA SER A 238 -10.54 -1.04 -2.31
C SER A 238 -11.40 -1.68 -3.42
N VAL A 239 -10.87 -1.72 -4.63
CA VAL A 239 -11.52 -2.45 -5.73
C VAL A 239 -11.63 -3.94 -5.42
N GLY A 240 -10.71 -4.51 -4.63
CA GLY A 240 -10.80 -5.89 -4.16
C GLY A 240 -12.08 -6.19 -3.38
N VAL A 241 -12.50 -5.27 -2.51
CA VAL A 241 -13.76 -5.38 -1.75
C VAL A 241 -14.97 -5.29 -2.68
N LEU A 242 -14.94 -4.38 -3.69
CA LEU A 242 -16.00 -4.23 -4.67
C LEU A 242 -16.10 -5.45 -5.60
N ARG A 243 -14.98 -5.94 -6.08
CA ARG A 243 -14.88 -7.14 -6.92
C ARG A 243 -15.37 -8.41 -6.21
N ALA A 244 -15.09 -8.54 -4.93
CA ALA A 244 -15.55 -9.64 -4.09
C ALA A 244 -17.02 -9.49 -3.63
N GLU A 245 -17.73 -8.49 -4.16
CA GLU A 245 -19.14 -8.19 -3.83
C GLU A 245 -19.43 -8.14 -2.33
N LYS A 246 -18.45 -7.70 -1.50
CA LYS A 246 -18.64 -7.55 -0.06
C LYS A 246 -19.65 -6.47 0.29
N ILE A 247 -19.92 -5.56 -0.65
CA ILE A 247 -20.97 -4.55 -0.59
C ILE A 247 -21.94 -4.79 -1.73
N LYS A 248 -23.17 -5.13 -1.43
CA LYS A 248 -24.25 -5.31 -2.41
C LYS A 248 -24.80 -3.94 -2.82
N PHE A 249 -25.25 -3.81 -4.07
CA PHE A 249 -25.94 -2.63 -4.57
C PHE A 249 -27.36 -3.00 -4.99
N SER A 250 -28.37 -2.29 -4.46
CA SER A 250 -29.79 -2.53 -4.74
C SER A 250 -30.48 -1.23 -5.16
N PRO A 251 -30.94 -1.15 -6.41
CA PRO A 251 -30.83 -2.13 -7.49
C PRO A 251 -29.38 -2.41 -7.90
N LYS A 252 -29.14 -3.51 -8.64
CA LYS A 252 -27.80 -3.80 -9.18
C LYS A 252 -27.29 -2.63 -10.01
N LEU A 253 -25.98 -2.40 -9.96
CA LEU A 253 -25.34 -1.41 -10.82
C LEU A 253 -25.40 -1.84 -12.29
N HIS A 254 -25.20 -0.89 -13.20
CA HIS A 254 -25.10 -1.21 -14.62
C HIS A 254 -23.95 -2.20 -14.89
N PRO A 255 -24.08 -3.22 -15.77
CA PRO A 255 -23.04 -4.23 -16.04
C PRO A 255 -21.66 -3.65 -16.34
N ARG A 256 -21.57 -2.51 -17.04
CA ARG A 256 -20.30 -1.80 -17.30
C ARG A 256 -19.56 -1.37 -16.03
N LYS A 257 -20.26 -1.21 -14.90
CA LYS A 257 -19.62 -0.89 -13.62
C LYS A 257 -18.95 -2.12 -13.02
N TYR A 258 -19.62 -3.26 -13.09
CA TYR A 258 -19.02 -4.55 -12.68
C TYR A 258 -17.85 -4.93 -13.60
N GLU A 259 -17.96 -4.69 -14.92
CA GLU A 259 -16.83 -4.85 -15.83
C GLU A 259 -15.61 -4.04 -15.37
N ALA A 260 -15.82 -2.81 -14.86
CA ALA A 260 -14.72 -2.00 -14.33
C ALA A 260 -14.18 -2.57 -13.01
N PHE A 261 -15.03 -3.12 -12.14
CA PHE A 261 -14.54 -3.80 -10.93
C PHE A 261 -13.70 -5.03 -11.27
N GLU A 262 -14.13 -5.83 -12.25
CA GLU A 262 -13.42 -7.04 -12.68
C GLU A 262 -12.12 -6.74 -13.43
N GLY A 263 -12.10 -5.67 -14.21
CA GLY A 263 -10.94 -5.30 -15.03
C GLY A 263 -9.82 -4.61 -14.26
N ILE A 264 -10.09 -4.12 -13.03
CA ILE A 264 -9.08 -3.55 -12.14
C ILE A 264 -8.91 -4.49 -10.94
N THR A 265 -7.79 -5.17 -10.88
CA THR A 265 -7.49 -6.14 -9.83
C THR A 265 -6.62 -5.55 -8.72
N MET A 266 -6.28 -6.38 -7.71
CA MET A 266 -5.37 -6.01 -6.62
C MET A 266 -4.08 -6.80 -6.73
N GLY A 267 -2.94 -6.09 -6.73
CA GLY A 267 -1.62 -6.68 -6.70
C GLY A 267 -1.28 -7.24 -5.32
N PRO A 268 -0.64 -8.42 -5.26
CA PRO A 268 -0.22 -9.03 -4.01
C PRO A 268 1.16 -8.51 -3.59
N SER A 269 1.21 -7.73 -2.52
CA SER A 269 2.45 -7.23 -1.93
C SER A 269 2.35 -7.24 -0.42
N ASN A 270 3.35 -7.80 0.23
CA ASN A 270 3.43 -7.85 1.68
C ASN A 270 4.80 -7.42 2.19
N ARG A 271 4.88 -7.18 3.47
CA ARG A 271 6.11 -6.80 4.16
C ARG A 271 6.37 -7.68 5.36
N VAL A 272 7.62 -8.01 5.53
CA VAL A 272 8.13 -8.55 6.80
C VAL A 272 8.98 -7.46 7.45
N ILE A 273 8.58 -7.03 8.63
CA ILE A 273 9.32 -6.03 9.42
C ILE A 273 10.00 -6.78 10.56
N ILE A 274 11.30 -6.62 10.66
CA ILE A 274 12.14 -7.35 11.63
C ILE A 274 12.88 -6.36 12.51
N GLU A 275 12.78 -6.53 13.81
CA GLU A 275 13.70 -5.94 14.77
C GLU A 275 14.97 -6.77 14.87
N LEU A 276 16.11 -6.15 14.62
CA LEU A 276 17.42 -6.77 14.72
C LEU A 276 18.24 -6.11 15.83
N LYS A 277 19.11 -6.88 16.49
CA LYS A 277 19.98 -6.34 17.54
C LYS A 277 20.85 -5.18 17.01
N LYS A 278 21.01 -4.15 17.83
CA LYS A 278 21.81 -2.94 17.52
C LYS A 278 23.19 -3.27 16.95
N LYS A 279 23.85 -4.32 17.46
CA LYS A 279 25.17 -4.80 16.97
C LYS A 279 25.15 -5.14 15.47
N PHE A 280 24.01 -5.54 14.90
CA PHE A 280 23.90 -5.81 13.46
C PHE A 280 23.59 -4.53 12.68
N VAL A 281 22.53 -3.82 13.07
CA VAL A 281 22.02 -2.68 12.28
C VAL A 281 22.98 -1.49 12.29
N SER A 282 23.82 -1.34 13.34
CA SER A 282 24.82 -0.27 13.41
C SER A 282 25.92 -0.37 12.35
N LYS A 283 26.04 -1.50 11.64
CA LYS A 283 26.91 -1.64 10.47
C LYS A 283 26.43 -0.85 9.25
N PHE A 284 25.18 -0.43 9.26
CA PHE A 284 24.53 0.29 8.18
C PHE A 284 24.16 1.70 8.64
N LYS A 285 24.20 2.66 7.72
CA LYS A 285 23.56 3.96 7.95
C LYS A 285 22.06 3.79 7.94
N GLY A 286 21.30 4.71 8.55
CA GLY A 286 19.84 4.67 8.53
C GLY A 286 19.31 4.66 7.09
N ASP A 287 18.21 3.94 6.88
CA ASP A 287 17.53 3.84 5.58
C ASP A 287 18.46 3.40 4.44
N THR A 288 19.19 2.30 4.66
CA THR A 288 20.03 1.70 3.62
C THR A 288 19.22 0.66 2.84
N ASN A 289 19.04 0.90 1.55
CA ASN A 289 18.41 -0.05 0.63
C ASN A 289 19.23 -1.33 0.54
N PHE A 290 18.57 -2.47 0.64
CA PHE A 290 19.19 -3.79 0.62
C PHE A 290 18.67 -4.60 -0.54
N TYR A 291 19.58 -5.15 -1.32
CA TYR A 291 19.28 -6.04 -2.44
C TYR A 291 20.12 -7.32 -2.31
N SER A 292 19.47 -8.46 -2.46
CA SER A 292 20.12 -9.76 -2.44
C SER A 292 19.89 -10.46 -3.77
N LYS A 293 20.96 -10.96 -4.40
CA LYS A 293 20.85 -11.66 -5.67
C LYS A 293 19.96 -12.87 -5.52
N ILE A 294 18.96 -12.94 -6.36
CA ILE A 294 18.08 -14.09 -6.53
C ILE A 294 18.72 -15.03 -7.55
N ASN A 295 18.94 -16.29 -7.14
CA ASN A 295 19.49 -17.30 -8.01
C ASN A 295 18.34 -18.17 -8.55
N SER A 296 18.06 -18.07 -9.83
CA SER A 296 16.96 -18.80 -10.47
C SER A 296 17.15 -20.31 -10.50
N ASN A 297 18.42 -20.77 -10.56
CA ASN A 297 18.75 -22.20 -10.68
C ASN A 297 17.88 -22.95 -11.70
N GLY A 298 17.46 -22.26 -12.78
CA GLY A 298 16.58 -22.80 -13.82
C GLY A 298 15.09 -22.82 -13.46
N VAL A 299 14.70 -22.29 -12.28
CA VAL A 299 13.29 -22.18 -11.88
C VAL A 299 12.66 -20.98 -12.59
N LYS A 300 11.48 -21.18 -13.18
CA LYS A 300 10.67 -20.09 -13.73
C LYS A 300 10.10 -19.27 -12.58
N SER A 301 10.33 -17.96 -12.57
CA SER A 301 9.92 -17.04 -11.49
C SER A 301 10.53 -17.39 -10.13
N PRO A 302 11.87 -17.29 -9.98
CA PRO A 302 12.55 -17.67 -8.74
C PRO A 302 12.16 -16.75 -7.58
N GLU A 303 11.98 -17.34 -6.42
CA GLU A 303 11.54 -16.69 -5.20
C GLU A 303 12.69 -15.89 -4.54
N GLY A 304 12.37 -14.74 -3.96
CA GLY A 304 13.37 -13.93 -3.27
C GLY A 304 12.79 -12.64 -2.68
N ILE A 305 13.56 -12.03 -1.79
CA ILE A 305 13.28 -10.68 -1.29
C ILE A 305 13.47 -9.70 -2.45
N GLY A 306 12.40 -8.99 -2.81
CA GLY A 306 12.49 -8.00 -3.88
C GLY A 306 13.27 -6.77 -3.45
N TYR A 307 12.97 -6.25 -2.27
CA TYR A 307 13.53 -5.03 -1.73
C TYR A 307 13.64 -5.12 -0.20
N GLY A 308 14.70 -4.59 0.35
CA GLY A 308 14.86 -4.43 1.79
C GLY A 308 15.27 -3.01 2.17
N LEU A 309 14.85 -2.57 3.33
CA LEU A 309 15.27 -1.31 3.95
C LEU A 309 15.87 -1.61 5.33
N LEU A 310 17.18 -1.46 5.42
CA LEU A 310 17.89 -1.71 6.67
C LEU A 310 17.91 -0.45 7.53
N ARG A 311 17.72 -0.63 8.84
CA ARG A 311 17.80 0.43 9.85
C ARG A 311 16.85 1.58 9.56
N MET A 312 15.60 1.26 9.37
CA MET A 312 14.49 2.15 9.03
C MET A 312 14.38 3.32 10.01
N GLY A 313 14.41 4.56 9.51
CA GLY A 313 14.41 5.77 10.34
C GLY A 313 15.60 5.90 11.31
N GLY A 314 16.66 5.11 11.12
CA GLY A 314 17.79 5.02 12.04
C GLY A 314 17.54 4.12 13.25
N THR A 315 16.42 3.40 13.30
CA THR A 315 16.02 2.48 14.38
C THR A 315 16.67 1.10 14.24
N ASN A 316 16.24 0.14 15.03
CA ASN A 316 16.61 -1.27 14.90
C ASN A 316 15.69 -2.06 13.94
N LEU A 317 14.71 -1.40 13.33
CA LEU A 317 13.78 -2.04 12.40
C LEU A 317 14.36 -2.13 11.00
N CYS A 318 14.11 -3.25 10.36
CA CYS A 318 14.37 -3.50 8.94
C CYS A 318 13.08 -3.99 8.28
N LEU A 319 12.82 -3.54 7.05
CA LEU A 319 11.67 -3.92 6.24
C LEU A 319 12.14 -4.75 5.06
N PHE A 320 11.38 -5.80 4.71
CA PHE A 320 11.62 -6.63 3.54
C PHE A 320 10.33 -6.82 2.78
N ALA A 321 10.32 -6.48 1.49
CA ALA A 321 9.16 -6.60 0.62
C ALA A 321 9.13 -7.98 -0.03
N LEU A 322 7.95 -8.58 -0.03
CA LEU A 322 7.59 -9.80 -0.73
C LEU A 322 6.51 -9.46 -1.74
N ASN A 323 6.74 -9.75 -3.01
CA ASN A 323 5.92 -9.27 -4.10
C ASN A 323 5.44 -10.42 -5.00
N GLY A 324 4.36 -10.16 -5.75
CA GLY A 324 3.81 -11.08 -6.74
C GLY A 324 3.07 -12.28 -6.14
N GLU A 325 2.71 -13.23 -7.00
CA GLU A 325 1.95 -14.43 -6.60
C GLU A 325 2.68 -15.24 -5.51
N PHE A 326 4.01 -15.19 -5.51
CA PHE A 326 4.81 -15.78 -4.44
C PHE A 326 4.48 -15.20 -3.06
N SER A 327 4.35 -13.87 -2.94
CA SER A 327 3.95 -13.20 -1.70
C SER A 327 2.58 -13.67 -1.21
N LYS A 328 1.64 -13.85 -2.14
CA LYS A 328 0.29 -14.33 -1.83
C LYS A 328 0.30 -15.79 -1.37
N ASN A 329 1.13 -16.65 -1.99
CA ASN A 329 1.28 -18.03 -1.58
C ASN A 329 1.84 -18.14 -0.17
N LEU A 330 2.92 -17.42 0.15
CA LEU A 330 3.45 -17.36 1.52
C LEU A 330 2.43 -16.80 2.52
N GLU A 331 1.65 -15.78 2.17
CA GLU A 331 0.59 -15.27 3.03
C GLU A 331 -0.48 -16.35 3.30
N ASN A 332 -0.75 -17.24 2.34
CA ASN A 332 -1.66 -18.37 2.52
C ASN A 332 -1.11 -19.42 3.49
N GLU A 333 0.20 -19.60 3.52
CA GLU A 333 0.86 -20.47 4.50
C GLU A 333 0.91 -19.84 5.90
N GLY A 334 0.90 -18.50 5.99
CA GLY A 334 0.82 -17.75 7.25
C GLY A 334 1.98 -16.79 7.49
N SER A 335 1.84 -16.00 8.54
CA SER A 335 2.83 -14.98 8.91
C SER A 335 4.20 -15.58 9.25
N GLU A 336 4.22 -16.74 9.88
CA GLU A 336 5.46 -17.44 10.24
C GLU A 336 6.24 -17.88 9.00
N ALA A 337 5.56 -18.44 7.99
CA ALA A 337 6.18 -18.82 6.73
C ALA A 337 6.85 -17.63 6.03
N MET A 338 6.20 -16.47 6.03
CA MET A 338 6.76 -15.24 5.49
C MET A 338 8.01 -14.79 6.25
N ILE A 339 7.97 -14.83 7.58
CA ILE A 339 9.09 -14.46 8.45
C ILE A 339 10.25 -15.43 8.25
N ASP A 340 10.00 -16.72 8.25
CA ASP A 340 11.00 -17.76 8.07
C ASP A 340 11.69 -17.67 6.70
N PHE A 341 10.92 -17.38 5.66
CA PHE A 341 11.47 -17.14 4.33
C PHE A 341 12.49 -16.00 4.34
N VAL A 342 12.11 -14.83 4.90
CA VAL A 342 13.01 -13.67 4.97
C VAL A 342 14.22 -13.95 5.84
N VAL A 343 14.05 -14.60 6.99
CA VAL A 343 15.14 -14.98 7.88
C VAL A 343 16.13 -15.93 7.18
N ASN A 344 15.64 -16.90 6.41
CA ASN A 344 16.49 -17.82 5.67
C ASN A 344 17.26 -17.12 4.54
N GLN A 345 16.65 -16.16 3.85
CA GLN A 345 17.37 -15.31 2.91
C GLN A 345 18.47 -14.49 3.60
N LEU A 346 18.21 -13.94 4.78
CA LEU A 346 19.23 -13.21 5.57
C LEU A 346 20.33 -14.13 6.08
N LYS A 347 20.03 -15.39 6.44
CA LYS A 347 21.07 -16.40 6.74
C LYS A 347 21.98 -16.65 5.55
N SER A 348 21.45 -16.68 4.33
CA SER A 348 22.24 -16.84 3.11
C SER A 348 23.22 -15.67 2.87
N ASN A 349 22.86 -14.46 3.30
CA ASN A 349 23.72 -13.27 3.15
C ASN A 349 24.67 -13.03 4.32
N PHE A 350 24.26 -13.37 5.54
CA PHE A 350 24.97 -12.99 6.77
C PHE A 350 25.44 -14.19 7.61
N GLY A 351 25.27 -15.41 7.10
CA GLY A 351 25.70 -16.65 7.69
C GLY A 351 24.63 -17.38 8.52
N SER A 352 24.77 -18.70 8.65
CA SER A 352 23.79 -19.60 9.27
C SER A 352 23.40 -19.21 10.70
N LYS A 353 24.30 -18.61 11.46
CA LYS A 353 24.07 -18.14 12.84
C LYS A 353 23.40 -16.77 12.92
N PHE A 354 22.89 -16.23 11.79
CA PHE A 354 22.28 -14.90 11.75
C PHE A 354 21.11 -14.77 12.72
N TYR A 355 20.20 -15.74 12.72
CA TYR A 355 19.03 -15.76 13.59
C TYR A 355 19.42 -15.67 15.07
N ASP A 356 20.21 -16.60 15.55
CA ASP A 356 20.61 -16.68 16.97
C ASP A 356 21.34 -15.43 17.44
N LYS A 357 22.15 -14.85 16.55
CA LYS A 357 22.99 -13.70 16.89
C LYS A 357 22.25 -12.38 16.88
N TYR A 358 21.29 -12.18 15.95
CA TYR A 358 20.81 -10.84 15.61
C TYR A 358 19.29 -10.67 15.60
N PHE A 359 18.54 -11.74 15.45
CA PHE A 359 17.08 -11.67 15.45
C PHE A 359 16.53 -11.30 16.84
N VAL A 360 15.49 -10.45 16.89
CA VAL A 360 14.77 -10.10 18.10
C VAL A 360 13.31 -10.47 17.94
N LYS A 361 12.63 -9.89 16.95
CA LYS A 361 11.20 -10.05 16.70
C LYS A 361 10.87 -9.71 15.26
N ALA A 362 9.78 -10.26 14.74
CA ALA A 362 9.27 -9.90 13.43
C ALA A 362 7.73 -9.90 13.39
N ILE A 363 7.20 -9.19 12.42
CA ILE A 363 5.81 -9.25 12.00
C ILE A 363 5.75 -9.34 10.48
N ALA A 364 4.68 -9.94 9.96
CA ALA A 364 4.38 -9.95 8.53
C ALA A 364 3.00 -9.32 8.28
N THR A 365 2.84 -8.63 7.17
CA THR A 365 1.54 -8.07 6.76
C THR A 365 0.73 -9.13 6.00
N GLY A 366 -0.58 -8.95 5.92
CA GLY A 366 -1.50 -9.88 5.24
C GLY A 366 -2.59 -9.09 4.51
N TRP A 367 -2.20 -8.36 3.45
CA TRP A 367 -3.13 -7.47 2.75
C TRP A 367 -4.14 -8.21 1.88
N ASN A 368 -3.80 -9.40 1.34
CA ASN A 368 -4.71 -10.17 0.49
C ASN A 368 -5.79 -10.86 1.32
N LYS A 369 -5.46 -11.33 2.52
CA LYS A 369 -6.42 -11.97 3.45
C LYS A 369 -7.22 -10.96 4.27
N ASN A 370 -6.80 -9.70 4.34
CA ASN A 370 -7.54 -8.67 5.07
C ASN A 370 -8.89 -8.41 4.37
N PRO A 371 -10.04 -8.69 5.03
CA PRO A 371 -11.35 -8.61 4.40
C PRO A 371 -11.77 -7.19 3.99
N PHE A 372 -11.09 -6.16 4.49
CA PHE A 372 -11.36 -4.75 4.20
C PHE A 372 -10.44 -4.18 3.12
N THR A 373 -9.44 -4.95 2.63
CA THR A 373 -8.53 -4.49 1.57
C THR A 373 -8.46 -5.45 0.39
N LEU A 374 -8.36 -6.77 0.65
CA LEU A 374 -8.25 -7.84 -0.35
C LEU A 374 -7.15 -7.56 -1.39
N GLY A 375 -6.00 -7.10 -0.92
CA GLY A 375 -4.81 -6.81 -1.70
C GLY A 375 -4.13 -5.50 -1.32
N ALA A 376 -2.95 -5.25 -1.87
CA ALA A 376 -2.09 -4.13 -1.51
C ALA A 376 -2.41 -2.86 -2.32
N TYR A 377 -2.42 -2.93 -3.64
CA TYR A 377 -2.75 -1.81 -4.55
C TYR A 377 -3.35 -2.32 -5.85
N SER A 378 -4.00 -1.43 -6.59
CA SER A 378 -4.76 -1.81 -7.77
C SER A 378 -3.91 -1.76 -9.05
N GLY A 379 -4.27 -2.60 -10.02
CA GLY A 379 -3.73 -2.58 -11.36
C GLY A 379 -4.75 -3.11 -12.37
N ALA A 380 -4.71 -2.61 -13.60
CA ALA A 380 -5.56 -3.12 -14.67
C ALA A 380 -5.04 -4.46 -15.18
N ILE A 381 -5.94 -5.40 -15.46
CA ILE A 381 -5.56 -6.59 -16.22
C ILE A 381 -5.39 -6.22 -17.71
N PRO A 382 -4.55 -6.96 -18.47
CA PRO A 382 -4.35 -6.69 -19.90
C PRO A 382 -5.65 -6.62 -20.69
N GLY A 383 -5.76 -5.66 -21.58
CA GLY A 383 -6.98 -5.35 -22.33
C GLY A 383 -8.01 -4.53 -21.57
N LYS A 384 -7.71 -4.09 -20.33
CA LYS A 384 -8.65 -3.40 -19.43
C LYS A 384 -8.12 -2.09 -18.83
N ALA A 385 -6.97 -1.58 -19.27
CA ALA A 385 -6.37 -0.35 -18.75
C ALA A 385 -7.31 0.86 -18.81
N ASN A 386 -8.15 0.93 -19.84
CA ASN A 386 -9.12 2.01 -20.05
C ASN A 386 -10.33 1.98 -19.09
N LEU A 387 -10.40 1.04 -18.15
CA LEU A 387 -11.56 0.90 -17.27
C LEU A 387 -11.49 1.77 -16.01
N ARG A 388 -10.32 2.30 -15.61
CA ARG A 388 -10.23 3.20 -14.44
C ARG A 388 -11.17 4.41 -14.50
N PRO A 389 -11.31 5.14 -15.62
CA PRO A 389 -12.28 6.21 -15.73
C PRO A 389 -13.73 5.76 -15.49
N ARG A 390 -14.08 4.53 -15.89
CA ARG A 390 -15.41 3.96 -15.59
C ARG A 390 -15.60 3.64 -14.11
N LEU A 391 -14.54 3.24 -13.43
CA LEU A 391 -14.56 3.01 -11.99
C LEU A 391 -14.92 4.29 -11.23
N LYS A 392 -14.37 5.43 -11.66
CA LYS A 392 -14.60 6.76 -11.07
C LYS A 392 -16.00 7.32 -11.32
N ARG A 393 -16.66 6.96 -12.42
CA ARG A 393 -17.97 7.52 -12.79
C ARG A 393 -19.01 7.32 -11.68
N PRO A 394 -19.74 8.36 -11.26
CA PRO A 394 -20.82 8.21 -10.29
C PRO A 394 -22.00 7.41 -10.86
N VAL A 395 -22.85 6.92 -9.96
CA VAL A 395 -24.08 6.20 -10.32
C VAL A 395 -25.28 6.94 -9.76
N GLY A 396 -26.19 7.33 -10.64
CA GLY A 396 -27.45 8.01 -10.32
C GLY A 396 -27.27 9.28 -9.48
N GLU A 397 -26.15 9.98 -9.60
CA GLU A 397 -25.79 11.19 -8.81
C GLU A 397 -25.87 10.98 -7.28
N ARG A 398 -25.84 9.72 -6.84
CA ARG A 398 -26.01 9.34 -5.42
C ARG A 398 -24.89 8.46 -4.90
N ILE A 399 -24.24 7.69 -5.77
CA ILE A 399 -23.12 6.83 -5.39
C ILE A 399 -21.88 7.32 -6.13
N PHE A 400 -20.93 7.82 -5.37
CA PHE A 400 -19.63 8.29 -5.86
C PHE A 400 -18.55 7.30 -5.48
N PHE A 401 -17.53 7.17 -6.31
CA PHE A 401 -16.39 6.28 -6.06
C PHE A 401 -15.12 7.12 -6.03
N ALA A 402 -14.32 6.92 -5.00
CA ALA A 402 -13.03 7.58 -4.82
C ALA A 402 -12.02 6.63 -4.17
N GLY A 403 -10.75 6.92 -4.32
CA GLY A 403 -9.70 6.11 -3.74
C GLY A 403 -8.59 5.79 -4.73
N GLU A 404 -7.61 5.06 -4.29
CA GLU A 404 -6.39 4.73 -5.05
C GLU A 404 -6.73 4.12 -6.42
N ALA A 405 -7.71 3.24 -6.52
CA ALA A 405 -8.09 2.61 -7.78
C ALA A 405 -8.80 3.56 -8.77
N THR A 406 -9.17 4.77 -8.36
CA THR A 406 -9.86 5.78 -9.21
C THR A 406 -8.97 6.97 -9.57
N ALA A 407 -7.72 6.96 -9.11
CA ALA A 407 -6.77 8.04 -9.34
C ALA A 407 -6.22 8.01 -10.76
#